data_e3a8ac77e1f6d603fcc5deffd5bc7696
#
_entry.id   e3a8ac77e1f6d603fcc5deffd5bc7696
#
_cell.length_a   1.000
_cell.length_b   1.000
_cell.length_c   1.000
_cell.angle_alpha   90.00
_cell.angle_beta   90.00
_cell.angle_gamma   90.00
#
_symmetry.space_group_name_H-M   'P 1'
#
loop_
_entity.id
_entity.type
_entity.pdbx_description
1 polymer ?
#
loop_
_entity_poly.entity_id
_entity_poly.type
_entity_poly.pdbx_seq_one_letter_code
_entity_poly.pdbx_strand_id
1 'polypeptide(L)'
;MYDIMYTAGRFFTDRQQSELTEACYKLGYHYQRLRGLCDACGWLYFQIKPKTHMTMHVPFFAKLINPRWVQCYCSESMIGVVTQIWEGSVSGPYHNTVQRTVLLKYLVQLAICLDW
;
A
#
# COMPACT_ATOMS: atom_id res chain seq x y z
N MET A 1 -2.98 3.18 -14.14
CA MET A 1 -1.82 2.46 -13.55
C MET A 1 -2.21 1.12 -12.97
N TYR A 2 -3.14 1.05 -12.02
CA TYR A 2 -3.55 -0.23 -11.40
C TYR A 2 -4.09 -1.23 -12.42
N ASP A 3 -4.97 -0.83 -13.31
CA ASP A 3 -5.55 -1.74 -14.32
C ASP A 3 -4.48 -2.43 -15.17
N ILE A 4 -3.42 -1.70 -15.57
CA ILE A 4 -2.31 -2.26 -16.32
C ILE A 4 -1.60 -3.35 -15.51
N MET A 5 -1.36 -3.12 -14.21
CA MET A 5 -0.70 -4.10 -13.33
C MET A 5 -1.57 -5.33 -13.09
N TYR A 6 -2.90 -5.16 -13.02
CA TYR A 6 -3.84 -6.25 -12.76
C TYR A 6 -4.15 -7.09 -13.98
N THR A 7 -4.14 -6.51 -15.18
CA THR A 7 -4.39 -7.22 -16.44
C THR A 7 -3.13 -7.85 -17.02
N ALA A 8 -1.96 -7.36 -16.65
CA ALA A 8 -0.68 -7.92 -17.09
C ALA A 8 -0.32 -9.18 -16.32
N GLY A 9 0.41 -10.09 -16.97
CA GLY A 9 1.00 -11.26 -16.35
C GLY A 9 2.16 -10.90 -15.40
N ARG A 10 3.00 -11.91 -15.09
CA ARG A 10 4.17 -11.76 -14.21
C ARG A 10 5.21 -10.78 -14.77
N PHE A 11 5.33 -10.73 -16.08
CA PHE A 11 6.22 -9.82 -16.79
C PHE A 11 5.40 -8.93 -17.71
N PHE A 12 5.83 -7.68 -17.85
CA PHE A 12 5.22 -6.74 -18.78
C PHE A 12 5.76 -6.93 -20.19
N THR A 13 4.90 -6.72 -21.17
CA THR A 13 5.33 -6.44 -22.55
C THR A 13 5.87 -5.02 -22.62
N ASP A 14 6.70 -4.72 -23.62
CA ASP A 14 7.27 -3.37 -23.85
C ASP A 14 6.18 -2.30 -23.93
N ARG A 15 5.04 -2.63 -24.56
CA ARG A 15 3.88 -1.75 -24.63
C ARG A 15 3.30 -1.45 -23.25
N GLN A 16 3.04 -2.47 -22.46
CA GLN A 16 2.48 -2.33 -21.11
C GLN A 16 3.43 -1.57 -20.19
N GLN A 17 4.73 -1.78 -20.34
CA GLN A 17 5.74 -1.05 -19.61
C GLN A 17 5.76 0.43 -19.99
N SER A 18 5.65 0.76 -21.27
CA SER A 18 5.57 2.13 -21.76
C SER A 18 4.30 2.83 -21.22
N GLU A 19 3.16 2.17 -21.31
CA GLU A 19 1.87 2.68 -20.76
C GLU A 19 1.95 2.90 -19.25
N LEU A 20 2.56 1.97 -18.49
CA LEU A 20 2.76 2.12 -17.05
C LEU A 20 3.67 3.30 -16.73
N THR A 21 4.76 3.44 -17.48
CA THR A 21 5.71 4.53 -17.31
C THR A 21 5.04 5.88 -17.54
N GLU A 22 4.29 6.01 -18.62
CA GLU A 22 3.54 7.23 -18.93
C GLU A 22 2.51 7.56 -17.84
N ALA A 23 1.79 6.56 -17.35
CA ALA A 23 0.82 6.73 -16.26
C ALA A 23 1.47 7.22 -14.96
N CYS A 24 2.65 6.69 -14.61
CA CYS A 24 3.41 7.13 -13.44
C CYS A 24 3.89 8.59 -13.59
N TYR A 25 4.43 8.96 -14.74
CA TYR A 25 4.84 10.34 -15.00
C TYR A 25 3.67 11.32 -14.98
N LYS A 26 2.54 10.97 -15.60
CA LYS A 26 1.31 11.79 -15.53
C LYS A 26 0.86 11.98 -14.07
N LEU A 27 0.85 10.92 -13.29
CA LEU A 27 0.51 11.00 -11.86
C LEU A 27 1.44 11.96 -11.11
N GLY A 28 2.76 11.80 -11.29
CA GLY A 28 3.76 12.69 -10.67
C GLY A 28 3.59 14.15 -11.07
N TYR A 29 3.37 14.40 -12.36
CA TYR A 29 3.12 15.75 -12.87
C TYR A 29 1.87 16.40 -12.23
N HIS A 30 0.75 15.68 -12.22
CA HIS A 30 -0.48 16.21 -11.62
C HIS A 30 -0.34 16.43 -10.12
N TYR A 31 0.37 15.53 -9.44
CA TYR A 31 0.62 15.67 -8.01
C TYR A 31 1.45 16.92 -7.68
N GLN A 32 2.51 17.18 -8.44
CA GLN A 32 3.34 18.38 -8.30
C GLN A 32 2.54 19.65 -8.58
N ARG A 33 1.69 19.62 -9.62
CA ARG A 33 0.85 20.75 -9.97
C ARG A 33 -0.18 21.08 -8.89
N LEU A 34 -0.83 20.04 -8.33
CA LEU A 34 -1.76 20.20 -7.21
C LEU A 34 -1.05 20.75 -5.97
N ARG A 35 0.15 20.27 -5.69
CA ARG A 35 0.98 20.81 -4.61
C ARG A 35 1.24 22.30 -4.81
N GLY A 36 1.71 22.71 -5.98
CA GLY A 36 1.97 24.13 -6.28
C GLY A 36 0.74 25.02 -6.11
N LEU A 37 -0.45 24.53 -6.50
CA LEU A 37 -1.71 25.25 -6.28
C LEU A 37 -2.05 25.35 -4.80
N CYS A 38 -1.88 24.29 -4.03
CA CYS A 38 -2.12 24.30 -2.59
C CYS A 38 -1.14 25.23 -1.85
N ASP A 39 0.13 25.19 -2.22
CA ASP A 39 1.16 26.05 -1.64
C ASP A 39 0.83 27.55 -1.92
N ALA A 40 0.35 27.87 -3.13
CA ALA A 40 -0.10 29.23 -3.49
C ALA A 40 -1.32 29.69 -2.68
N CYS A 41 -2.17 28.77 -2.22
CA CYS A 41 -3.32 29.04 -1.36
C CYS A 41 -2.99 28.98 0.14
N GLY A 42 -1.75 28.70 0.52
CA GLY A 42 -1.33 28.51 1.91
C GLY A 42 -1.82 27.18 2.52
N TRP A 43 -2.19 26.21 1.70
CA TRP A 43 -2.69 24.91 2.15
C TRP A 43 -1.58 23.86 2.19
N LEU A 44 -1.47 23.14 3.30
CA LEU A 44 -0.45 22.07 3.49
C LEU A 44 -0.89 20.72 2.92
N TYR A 45 -1.66 20.70 1.83
CA TYR A 45 -2.07 19.49 1.14
C TYR A 45 -1.03 19.06 0.08
N PHE A 46 -1.09 17.81 -0.34
CA PHE A 46 -0.25 17.23 -1.39
C PHE A 46 1.26 17.37 -1.14
N GLN A 47 1.68 17.34 0.12
CA GLN A 47 3.11 17.26 0.44
C GLN A 47 3.72 15.97 -0.15
N ILE A 48 4.91 16.09 -0.74
CA ILE A 48 5.62 14.93 -1.29
C ILE A 48 6.05 14.04 -0.12
N LYS A 49 5.31 12.94 0.07
CA LYS A 49 5.64 11.90 1.03
C LYS A 49 6.57 10.86 0.39
N PRO A 50 7.37 10.11 1.18
CA PRO A 50 8.21 9.04 0.65
C PRO A 50 7.43 8.05 -0.24
N LYS A 51 6.19 7.70 0.11
CA LYS A 51 5.33 6.84 -0.71
C LYS A 51 5.05 7.43 -2.10
N THR A 52 4.81 8.73 -2.21
CA THR A 52 4.59 9.41 -3.49
C THR A 52 5.86 9.39 -4.35
N HIS A 53 7.01 9.61 -3.73
CA HIS A 53 8.30 9.50 -4.42
C HIS A 53 8.55 8.08 -4.91
N MET A 54 8.30 7.06 -4.08
CA MET A 54 8.47 5.65 -4.45
C MET A 54 7.60 5.23 -5.63
N THR A 55 6.44 5.84 -5.82
CA THR A 55 5.58 5.57 -7.00
C THR A 55 6.28 5.90 -8.31
N MET A 56 7.19 6.88 -8.32
CA MET A 56 7.98 7.25 -9.50
C MET A 56 9.04 6.20 -9.85
N HIS A 57 9.39 5.33 -8.91
CA HIS A 57 10.32 4.22 -9.15
C HIS A 57 9.66 2.95 -9.66
N VAL A 58 8.32 2.86 -9.59
CA VAL A 58 7.55 1.69 -10.07
C VAL A 58 7.92 1.28 -11.50
N PRO A 59 8.10 2.19 -12.49
CA PRO A 59 8.50 1.83 -13.83
C PRO A 59 9.86 1.13 -13.93
N PHE A 60 10.79 1.46 -13.04
CA PHE A 60 12.11 0.81 -13.02
C PHE A 60 12.00 -0.65 -12.55
N PHE A 61 11.23 -0.90 -11.51
CA PHE A 61 10.97 -2.27 -11.03
C PHE A 61 10.14 -3.07 -12.01
N ALA A 62 9.23 -2.42 -12.72
CA ALA A 62 8.39 -3.05 -13.74
C ALA A 62 9.18 -3.65 -14.92
N LYS A 63 10.42 -3.21 -15.13
CA LYS A 63 11.34 -3.84 -16.12
C LYS A 63 11.74 -5.27 -15.73
N LEU A 64 11.75 -5.57 -14.44
CA LEU A 64 12.19 -6.86 -13.91
C LEU A 64 11.01 -7.79 -13.68
N ILE A 65 9.96 -7.27 -13.07
CA ILE A 65 8.76 -8.03 -12.70
C ILE A 65 7.60 -7.07 -12.52
N ASN A 66 6.38 -7.55 -12.79
CA ASN A 66 5.19 -6.78 -12.47
C ASN A 66 5.12 -6.50 -10.96
N PRO A 67 5.12 -5.20 -10.56
CA PRO A 67 5.15 -4.80 -9.16
C PRO A 67 4.02 -5.40 -8.30
N ARG A 68 2.91 -5.79 -8.92
CA ARG A 68 1.81 -6.50 -8.25
C ARG A 68 2.27 -7.76 -7.52
N TRP A 69 3.24 -8.49 -8.07
CA TRP A 69 3.73 -9.75 -7.50
C TRP A 69 4.69 -9.58 -6.33
N VAL A 70 5.18 -8.36 -6.12
CA VAL A 70 6.09 -8.01 -5.01
C VAL A 70 5.45 -7.00 -4.05
N GLN A 71 4.18 -6.69 -4.22
CA GLN A 71 3.46 -5.80 -3.32
C GLN A 71 3.17 -6.48 -1.99
N CYS A 72 3.45 -5.76 -0.91
CA CYS A 72 3.23 -6.22 0.46
C CYS A 72 1.80 -5.94 0.98
N TYR A 73 0.79 -5.91 0.10
CA TYR A 73 -0.59 -5.60 0.52
C TYR A 73 -1.13 -6.58 1.56
N CYS A 74 -0.79 -7.87 1.42
CA CYS A 74 -1.19 -8.85 2.43
C CYS A 74 -0.56 -8.53 3.79
N SER A 75 0.71 -8.13 3.82
CA SER A 75 1.39 -7.74 5.05
C SER A 75 0.84 -6.44 5.64
N GLU A 76 0.54 -5.45 4.80
CA GLU A 76 -0.06 -4.18 5.25
C GLU A 76 -1.48 -4.39 5.79
N SER A 77 -2.30 -5.19 5.11
CA SER A 77 -3.63 -5.57 5.59
C SER A 77 -3.54 -6.33 6.91
N MET A 78 -2.57 -7.24 7.03
CA MET A 78 -2.34 -8.01 8.23
C MET A 78 -1.90 -7.14 9.41
N ILE A 79 -1.00 -6.17 9.19
CA ILE A 79 -0.60 -5.18 10.21
C ILE A 79 -1.82 -4.37 10.64
N GLY A 80 -2.68 -3.93 9.72
CA GLY A 80 -3.91 -3.22 10.03
C GLY A 80 -4.84 -4.04 10.93
N VAL A 81 -5.03 -5.32 10.61
CA VAL A 81 -5.83 -6.25 11.44
C VAL A 81 -5.20 -6.42 12.83
N VAL A 82 -3.90 -6.64 12.92
CA VAL A 82 -3.20 -6.78 14.21
C VAL A 82 -3.34 -5.50 15.04
N THR A 83 -3.23 -4.32 14.42
CA THR A 83 -3.41 -3.03 15.11
C THR A 83 -4.83 -2.89 15.67
N GLN A 84 -5.85 -3.20 14.88
CA GLN A 84 -7.25 -3.17 15.36
C GLN A 84 -7.50 -4.15 16.52
N ILE A 85 -6.94 -5.37 16.43
CA ILE A 85 -7.03 -6.36 17.50
C ILE A 85 -6.33 -5.85 18.76
N TRP A 86 -5.16 -5.22 18.60
CA TRP A 86 -4.40 -4.62 19.69
C TRP A 86 -5.20 -3.52 20.38
N GLU A 87 -5.69 -2.54 19.63
CA GLU A 87 -6.48 -1.42 20.14
C GLU A 87 -7.72 -1.91 20.90
N GLY A 88 -8.43 -2.88 20.35
CA GLY A 88 -9.60 -3.50 21.00
C GLY A 88 -9.27 -4.41 22.19
N SER A 89 -7.99 -4.73 22.42
CA SER A 89 -7.56 -5.62 23.52
C SER A 89 -6.90 -4.86 24.67
N VAL A 90 -6.46 -3.64 24.46
CA VAL A 90 -5.78 -2.79 25.47
C VAL A 90 -6.76 -2.08 26.39
N SER A 91 -8.05 -2.03 26.03
CA SER A 91 -9.09 -1.38 26.84
C SER A 91 -9.52 -2.27 28.02
N GLY A 92 -8.70 -2.34 29.08
CA GLY A 92 -9.10 -3.08 30.30
C GLY A 92 -7.99 -3.16 31.36
N PRO A 93 -8.36 -3.49 32.62
CA PRO A 93 -7.44 -3.45 33.76
C PRO A 93 -6.40 -4.60 33.82
N TYR A 94 -6.41 -5.55 32.88
CA TYR A 94 -5.56 -6.74 32.97
C TYR A 94 -4.46 -6.75 31.91
N HIS A 95 -3.38 -6.04 32.20
CA HIS A 95 -2.18 -5.95 31.36
C HIS A 95 -1.56 -7.30 30.97
N ASN A 96 -1.62 -8.30 31.82
CA ASN A 96 -0.88 -9.55 31.64
C ASN A 96 -1.52 -10.52 30.61
N THR A 97 -2.75 -10.27 30.20
CA THR A 97 -3.47 -11.13 29.23
C THR A 97 -3.54 -10.58 27.83
N VAL A 98 -3.11 -9.31 27.63
CA VAL A 98 -3.24 -8.61 26.33
C VAL A 98 -2.53 -9.36 25.22
N GLN A 99 -1.27 -9.74 25.44
CA GLN A 99 -0.48 -10.43 24.43
C GLN A 99 -1.12 -11.76 24.00
N ARG A 100 -1.59 -12.54 24.97
CA ARG A 100 -2.29 -13.81 24.70
C ARG A 100 -3.60 -13.59 23.96
N THR A 101 -4.37 -12.58 24.35
CA THR A 101 -5.65 -12.24 23.72
C THR A 101 -5.45 -11.78 22.27
N VAL A 102 -4.45 -10.94 22.01
CA VAL A 102 -4.08 -10.50 20.67
C VAL A 102 -3.69 -11.69 19.80
N LEU A 103 -2.81 -12.55 20.30
CA LEU A 103 -2.36 -13.74 19.58
C LEU A 103 -3.52 -14.68 19.24
N LEU A 104 -4.40 -14.97 20.20
CA LEU A 104 -5.55 -15.84 19.98
C LEU A 104 -6.52 -15.25 18.95
N LYS A 105 -6.87 -13.97 19.05
CA LYS A 105 -7.73 -13.29 18.07
C LYS A 105 -7.10 -13.30 16.68
N TYR A 106 -5.80 -13.07 16.60
CA TYR A 106 -5.07 -13.12 15.33
C TYR A 106 -5.10 -14.52 14.71
N LEU A 107 -4.86 -15.58 15.51
CA LEU A 107 -4.91 -16.96 15.02
C LEU A 107 -6.30 -17.37 14.56
N VAL A 108 -7.34 -16.94 15.27
CA VAL A 108 -8.75 -17.17 14.85
C VAL A 108 -9.03 -16.49 13.52
N GLN A 109 -8.62 -15.22 13.37
CA GLN A 109 -8.82 -14.49 12.13
C GLN A 109 -8.03 -15.10 10.96
N LEU A 110 -6.81 -15.54 11.22
CA LEU A 110 -6.00 -16.24 10.23
C LEU A 110 -6.67 -17.56 9.80
N ALA A 111 -7.19 -18.34 10.74
CA ALA A 111 -7.93 -19.57 10.45
C ALA A 111 -9.17 -19.32 9.59
N ILE A 112 -9.94 -18.27 9.89
CA ILE A 112 -11.10 -17.87 9.10
C ILE A 112 -10.69 -17.45 7.67
N CYS A 113 -9.58 -16.70 7.53
CA CYS A 113 -9.10 -16.25 6.21
C CYS A 113 -8.52 -17.38 5.36
N LEU A 114 -8.05 -18.46 5.99
CA LEU A 114 -7.46 -19.61 5.30
C LEU A 114 -8.46 -20.75 5.04
N ASP A 115 -9.75 -20.55 5.36
CA ASP A 115 -10.79 -21.58 5.24
C ASP A 115 -10.42 -22.92 5.93
N TRP A 116 -9.82 -22.83 7.12
CA TRP A 116 -9.46 -23.98 7.96
C TRP A 116 -10.62 -24.40 8.85
#